data_8bfc468c2bebc695d1794e73badaba0e
#
_entry.id   8bfc468c2bebc695d1794e73badaba0e
#
_cell.length_a   1.000
_cell.length_b   1.000
_cell.length_c   1.000
_cell.angle_alpha   90.00
_cell.angle_beta   90.00
_cell.angle_gamma   90.00
#
_symmetry.space_group_name_H-M   'P 1'
#
loop_
_entity.id
_entity.type
_entity.pdbx_description
1 polymer ?
#
loop_
_entity_poly.entity_id
_entity_poly.type
_entity_poly.pdbx_seq_one_letter_code
_entity_poly.pdbx_strand_id
1 'polypeptide(L)'
;LQGEAGMTVKIQGDGPVGFIVADGTAQGTVKGYMGNNHVSLPANEKGKIDVSGAVGKHGTLSVTKMAPGDKTPYTGQVNLVSGELGDDFTYYHAQSEQIPSAVGLSVFVNPDESIEVAGGFMIQVLPGASDEEISKLEKKLKDLPLVSEMLRDGDTPEDILKRIFGDQLKILDRMP
;
A
#
# COMPACT_ATOMS: atom_id res chain seq x y z
N LEU A 1 3.59 13.45 3.32
CA LEU A 1 4.87 14.02 3.77
C LEU A 1 5.10 15.36 3.07
N GLN A 2 5.72 16.33 3.75
CA GLN A 2 6.07 17.65 3.20
C GLN A 2 7.45 18.06 3.74
N GLY A 3 8.19 18.84 2.95
CA GLY A 3 9.50 19.37 3.34
C GLY A 3 10.55 18.27 3.59
N GLU A 4 11.16 18.25 4.76
CA GLU A 4 12.15 17.23 5.17
C GLU A 4 11.53 16.09 5.99
N ALA A 5 10.22 15.90 5.89
CA ALA A 5 9.52 14.83 6.62
C ALA A 5 9.96 13.45 6.14
N GLY A 6 10.11 12.54 7.08
CA GLY A 6 10.39 11.12 6.84
C GLY A 6 9.29 10.23 7.42
N MET A 7 9.18 9.03 6.85
CA MET A 7 8.26 8.01 7.33
C MET A 7 8.93 6.64 7.24
N THR A 8 8.85 5.89 8.34
CA THR A 8 9.26 4.49 8.39
C THR A 8 8.03 3.63 8.61
N VAL A 9 7.82 2.67 7.73
CA VAL A 9 6.84 1.60 7.90
C VAL A 9 7.55 0.35 8.33
N LYS A 10 7.08 -0.30 9.39
CA LYS A 10 7.55 -1.62 9.80
C LYS A 10 6.37 -2.58 9.90
N ILE A 11 6.49 -3.70 9.22
CA ILE A 11 5.56 -4.82 9.30
C ILE A 11 6.33 -5.97 9.92
N GLN A 12 5.79 -6.57 10.97
CA GLN A 12 6.36 -7.73 11.62
C GLN A 12 5.25 -8.77 11.76
N GLY A 13 5.40 -9.88 11.07
CA GLY A 13 4.46 -10.99 11.09
C GLY A 13 5.08 -12.28 11.61
N ASP A 14 4.28 -13.32 11.70
CA ASP A 14 4.69 -14.66 12.08
C ASP A 14 5.04 -15.56 10.88
N GLY A 15 5.03 -15.00 9.66
CA GLY A 15 5.42 -15.70 8.46
C GLY A 15 6.94 -15.73 8.23
N PRO A 16 7.41 -16.50 7.22
CA PRO A 16 8.84 -16.75 6.99
C PRO A 16 9.66 -15.52 6.58
N VAL A 17 9.03 -14.42 6.13
CA VAL A 17 9.71 -13.14 5.89
C VAL A 17 10.20 -12.50 7.18
N GLY A 18 9.51 -12.73 8.30
CA GLY A 18 9.79 -12.18 9.62
C GLY A 18 9.38 -10.73 9.75
N PHE A 19 10.08 -9.82 9.08
CA PHE A 19 9.72 -8.40 9.08
C PHE A 19 10.02 -7.73 7.73
N ILE A 20 9.31 -6.64 7.48
CA ILE A 20 9.53 -5.74 6.34
C ILE A 20 9.67 -4.32 6.88
N VAL A 21 10.66 -3.58 6.40
CA VAL A 21 10.83 -2.16 6.70
C VAL A 21 10.92 -1.38 5.39
N ALA A 22 10.21 -0.28 5.32
CA ALA A 22 10.30 0.67 4.23
C ALA A 22 10.41 2.09 4.79
N ASP A 23 11.44 2.81 4.38
CA ASP A 23 11.66 4.22 4.71
C ASP A 23 11.35 5.07 3.49
N GLY A 24 10.58 6.13 3.69
CA GLY A 24 10.22 7.08 2.65
C GLY A 24 10.47 8.52 3.07
N THR A 25 10.80 9.37 2.12
CA THR A 25 10.97 10.81 2.34
C THR A 25 9.95 11.62 1.56
N ALA A 26 9.79 12.88 1.91
CA ALA A 26 8.92 13.81 1.18
C ALA A 26 9.39 14.10 -0.24
N GLN A 27 10.65 13.80 -0.56
CA GLN A 27 11.22 13.91 -1.91
C GLN A 27 10.89 12.70 -2.81
N GLY A 28 10.11 11.74 -2.31
CA GLY A 28 9.73 10.54 -3.06
C GLY A 28 10.79 9.43 -3.08
N THR A 29 11.88 9.57 -2.32
CA THR A 29 12.88 8.50 -2.20
C THR A 29 12.39 7.42 -1.24
N VAL A 30 12.61 6.16 -1.60
CA VAL A 30 12.21 5.01 -0.78
C VAL A 30 13.37 4.03 -0.66
N LYS A 31 13.55 3.46 0.52
CA LYS A 31 14.43 2.33 0.80
C LYS A 31 13.64 1.26 1.52
N GLY A 32 13.92 -0.01 1.21
CA GLY A 32 13.24 -1.11 1.87
C GLY A 32 14.18 -2.30 2.09
N TYR A 33 13.91 -3.06 3.13
CA TYR A 33 14.55 -4.34 3.38
C TYR A 33 13.61 -5.26 4.18
N MET A 34 13.92 -6.55 4.19
CA MET A 34 13.15 -7.54 4.92
C MET A 34 14.08 -8.55 5.61
N GLY A 35 13.55 -9.20 6.63
CA GLY A 35 14.34 -10.14 7.45
C GLY A 35 14.84 -11.34 6.64
N ASN A 36 13.97 -11.91 5.81
CA ASN A 36 14.32 -12.98 4.87
C ASN A 36 13.74 -12.64 3.49
N ASN A 37 14.61 -12.40 2.52
CA ASN A 37 14.26 -12.11 1.14
C ASN A 37 14.27 -13.34 0.21
N HIS A 38 14.54 -14.53 0.75
CA HIS A 38 14.53 -15.80 0.04
C HIS A 38 13.37 -16.67 0.55
N VAL A 39 12.14 -16.20 0.32
CA VAL A 39 10.93 -16.93 0.68
C VAL A 39 10.27 -17.42 -0.59
N SER A 40 10.20 -18.75 -0.73
CA SER A 40 9.47 -19.39 -1.82
C SER A 40 8.28 -20.15 -1.23
N LEU A 41 7.08 -19.79 -1.64
CA LEU A 41 5.83 -20.43 -1.24
C LEU A 41 5.07 -20.87 -2.48
N PRO A 42 4.28 -21.95 -2.40
CA PRO A 42 3.32 -22.29 -3.46
C PRO A 42 2.39 -21.09 -3.73
N ALA A 43 1.94 -20.97 -4.97
CA ALA A 43 0.91 -20.00 -5.29
C ALA A 43 -0.34 -20.24 -4.43
N ASN A 44 -1.03 -19.14 -4.06
CA ASN A 44 -2.27 -19.23 -3.33
C ASN A 44 -3.41 -19.85 -4.20
N GLU A 45 -4.59 -20.06 -3.62
CA GLU A 45 -5.75 -20.64 -4.29
C GLU A 45 -6.17 -19.91 -5.57
N LYS A 46 -5.77 -18.64 -5.74
CA LYS A 46 -6.01 -17.81 -6.92
C LYS A 46 -4.87 -17.88 -7.95
N GLY A 47 -3.89 -18.75 -7.74
CA GLY A 47 -2.71 -18.87 -8.61
C GLY A 47 -1.75 -17.68 -8.56
N LYS A 48 -1.78 -16.89 -7.48
CA LYS A 48 -0.93 -15.71 -7.25
C LYS A 48 0.08 -15.99 -6.13
N ILE A 49 1.10 -15.15 -6.03
CA ILE A 49 2.03 -15.22 -4.89
C ILE A 49 1.27 -15.11 -3.57
N ASP A 50 1.63 -15.92 -2.61
CA ASP A 50 1.00 -15.96 -1.29
C ASP A 50 1.67 -14.95 -0.35
N VAL A 51 1.27 -13.67 -0.46
CA VAL A 51 1.80 -12.59 0.39
C VAL A 51 1.44 -12.83 1.85
N SER A 52 0.19 -13.21 2.13
CA SER A 52 -0.24 -13.44 3.51
C SER A 52 0.44 -14.65 4.15
N GLY A 53 0.75 -15.68 3.37
CA GLY A 53 1.59 -16.79 3.85
C GLY A 53 3.03 -16.37 4.12
N ALA A 54 3.58 -15.47 3.32
CA ALA A 54 4.95 -14.97 3.48
C ALA A 54 5.10 -14.03 4.69
N VAL A 55 4.14 -13.13 4.88
CA VAL A 55 4.12 -12.14 5.98
C VAL A 55 3.63 -12.78 7.28
N GLY A 56 2.63 -13.62 7.20
CA GLY A 56 1.89 -14.15 8.35
C GLY A 56 0.68 -13.28 8.70
N LYS A 57 -0.23 -13.84 9.47
CA LYS A 57 -1.49 -13.18 9.84
C LYS A 57 -1.47 -12.61 11.25
N HIS A 58 -0.49 -13.00 12.05
CA HIS A 58 -0.33 -12.52 13.43
C HIS A 58 0.91 -11.65 13.51
N GLY A 59 0.72 -10.41 13.92
CA GLY A 59 1.81 -9.46 13.97
C GLY A 59 1.32 -8.02 14.02
N THR A 60 2.20 -7.09 13.67
CA THR A 60 1.93 -5.67 13.75
C THR A 60 2.38 -4.92 12.51
N LEU A 61 1.63 -3.88 12.16
CA LEU A 61 2.01 -2.84 11.24
C LEU A 61 2.18 -1.55 12.03
N SER A 62 3.36 -0.94 11.97
CA SER A 62 3.65 0.35 12.60
C SER A 62 4.15 1.36 11.57
N VAL A 63 3.71 2.60 11.72
CA VAL A 63 4.14 3.74 10.90
C VAL A 63 4.68 4.81 11.81
N THR A 64 5.96 5.09 11.66
CA THR A 64 6.65 6.16 12.38
C THR A 64 6.81 7.35 11.44
N LYS A 65 6.33 8.50 11.86
CA LYS A 65 6.41 9.76 11.12
C LYS A 65 7.26 10.77 11.90
N MET A 66 8.07 11.53 11.17
CA MET A 66 8.85 12.63 11.71
C MET A 66 8.65 13.85 10.82
N ALA A 67 8.02 14.88 11.34
CA ALA A 67 7.87 16.14 10.62
C ALA A 67 9.08 17.06 10.87
N PRO A 68 9.37 18.01 9.95
CA PRO A 68 10.44 18.97 10.15
C PRO A 68 10.23 19.76 11.44
N GLY A 69 11.27 19.76 12.30
CA GLY A 69 11.24 20.46 13.58
C GLY A 69 10.69 19.65 14.76
N ASP A 70 10.17 18.44 14.53
CA ASP A 70 9.76 17.56 15.61
C ASP A 70 10.97 17.05 16.39
N LYS A 71 10.86 17.07 17.72
CA LYS A 71 11.90 16.52 18.61
C LYS A 71 11.75 15.02 18.83
N THR A 72 10.55 14.50 18.63
CA THR A 72 10.21 13.08 18.81
C THR A 72 9.33 12.59 17.66
N PRO A 73 9.63 11.42 17.10
CA PRO A 73 8.77 10.83 16.08
C PRO A 73 7.42 10.41 16.67
N TYR A 74 6.38 10.50 15.86
CA TYR A 74 5.08 9.89 16.17
C TYR A 74 5.02 8.49 15.57
N THR A 75 4.57 7.51 16.34
CA THR A 75 4.37 6.14 15.88
C THR A 75 2.93 5.69 16.13
N GLY A 76 2.22 5.35 15.06
CA GLY A 76 0.96 4.63 15.10
C GLY A 76 1.21 3.13 14.87
N GLN A 77 0.45 2.27 15.52
CA GLN A 77 0.56 0.81 15.38
C GLN A 77 -0.80 0.14 15.45
N VAL A 78 -0.98 -0.89 14.62
CA VAL A 78 -2.15 -1.79 14.63
C VAL A 78 -1.69 -3.25 14.52
N ASN A 79 -2.55 -4.18 14.89
CA ASN A 79 -2.34 -5.58 14.57
C ASN A 79 -2.63 -5.83 13.09
N LEU A 80 -1.94 -6.80 12.50
CA LEU A 80 -2.29 -7.30 11.17
C LEU A 80 -3.69 -7.91 11.19
N VAL A 81 -4.44 -7.72 10.13
CA VAL A 81 -5.80 -8.28 9.98
C VAL A 81 -5.85 -9.42 8.98
N SER A 82 -4.96 -9.42 7.97
CA SER A 82 -4.97 -10.44 6.93
C SER A 82 -3.57 -10.94 6.54
N GLY A 83 -2.54 -10.13 6.72
CA GLY A 83 -1.22 -10.34 6.11
C GLY A 83 -1.15 -9.96 4.63
N GLU A 84 -2.28 -9.56 4.03
CA GLU A 84 -2.33 -8.88 2.73
C GLU A 84 -2.12 -7.39 2.97
N LEU A 85 -0.98 -6.86 2.56
CA LEU A 85 -0.52 -5.53 2.97
C LEU A 85 -1.49 -4.40 2.61
N GLY A 86 -2.20 -4.49 1.48
CA GLY A 86 -3.22 -3.50 1.10
C GLY A 86 -4.34 -3.39 2.13
N ASP A 87 -4.82 -4.53 2.62
CA ASP A 87 -5.88 -4.60 3.65
C ASP A 87 -5.36 -4.09 5.00
N ASP A 88 -4.14 -4.50 5.37
CA ASP A 88 -3.52 -4.09 6.64
C ASP A 88 -3.26 -2.58 6.68
N PHE A 89 -2.82 -1.98 5.57
CA PHE A 89 -2.69 -0.52 5.46
C PHE A 89 -4.04 0.20 5.48
N THR A 90 -5.04 -0.35 4.80
CA THR A 90 -6.42 0.18 4.85
C THR A 90 -6.93 0.21 6.30
N TYR A 91 -6.73 -0.89 7.03
CA TYR A 91 -7.08 -0.98 8.44
C TYR A 91 -6.27 0.00 9.31
N TYR A 92 -4.96 0.14 9.06
CA TYR A 92 -4.11 1.12 9.76
C TYR A 92 -4.65 2.55 9.63
N HIS A 93 -4.97 2.97 8.40
CA HIS A 93 -5.49 4.31 8.17
C HIS A 93 -6.83 4.55 8.86
N ALA A 94 -7.72 3.56 8.87
CA ALA A 94 -9.01 3.65 9.54
C ALA A 94 -8.87 3.72 11.07
N GLN A 95 -8.01 2.89 11.67
CA GLN A 95 -7.91 2.73 13.12
C GLN A 95 -6.94 3.73 13.76
N SER A 96 -5.75 3.91 13.18
CA SER A 96 -4.70 4.74 13.76
C SER A 96 -4.80 6.20 13.31
N GLU A 97 -5.07 6.43 12.03
CA GLU A 97 -5.16 7.79 11.46
C GLU A 97 -6.59 8.33 11.49
N GLN A 98 -7.58 7.49 11.72
CA GLN A 98 -9.02 7.82 11.69
C GLN A 98 -9.47 8.44 10.35
N ILE A 99 -8.83 8.04 9.26
CA ILE A 99 -9.15 8.49 7.90
C ILE A 99 -9.64 7.29 7.09
N PRO A 100 -10.90 7.26 6.68
CA PRO A 100 -11.39 6.22 5.77
C PRO A 100 -10.54 6.22 4.49
N SER A 101 -9.93 5.07 4.20
CA SER A 101 -8.97 4.93 3.11
C SER A 101 -9.15 3.62 2.39
N ALA A 102 -8.72 3.55 1.14
CA ALA A 102 -8.54 2.31 0.40
C ALA A 102 -7.10 2.26 -0.12
N VAL A 103 -6.43 1.15 0.11
CA VAL A 103 -5.06 0.92 -0.34
C VAL A 103 -5.05 -0.31 -1.24
N GLY A 104 -4.60 -0.13 -2.47
CA GLY A 104 -4.34 -1.22 -3.41
C GLY A 104 -2.85 -1.36 -3.63
N LEU A 105 -2.31 -2.55 -3.40
CA LEU A 105 -0.91 -2.89 -3.64
C LEU A 105 -0.86 -4.17 -4.48
N SER A 106 -0.02 -4.21 -5.48
CA SER A 106 0.21 -5.44 -6.21
C SER A 106 1.59 -5.47 -6.87
N VAL A 107 2.07 -6.68 -7.08
CA VAL A 107 3.33 -6.98 -7.73
C VAL A 107 3.08 -8.09 -8.75
N PHE A 108 3.78 -8.06 -9.88
CA PHE A 108 3.83 -9.17 -10.80
C PHE A 108 5.24 -9.77 -10.80
N VAL A 109 5.29 -11.07 -10.50
CA VAL A 109 6.52 -11.84 -10.44
C VAL A 109 6.55 -12.80 -11.61
N ASN A 110 7.62 -12.77 -12.39
CA ASN A 110 7.87 -13.68 -13.50
C ASN A 110 8.17 -15.11 -13.02
N PRO A 111 8.07 -16.13 -13.91
CA PRO A 111 8.43 -17.51 -13.56
C PRO A 111 9.88 -17.71 -13.11
N ASP A 112 10.78 -16.81 -13.46
CA ASP A 112 12.19 -16.79 -13.02
C ASP A 112 12.41 -16.06 -11.69
N GLU A 113 11.30 -15.73 -10.98
CA GLU A 113 11.28 -14.99 -9.71
C GLU A 113 11.70 -13.51 -9.82
N SER A 114 11.94 -13.00 -11.02
CA SER A 114 12.17 -11.57 -11.20
C SER A 114 10.86 -10.76 -11.09
N ILE A 115 10.96 -9.54 -10.57
CA ILE A 115 9.81 -8.64 -10.48
C ILE A 115 9.71 -7.87 -11.80
N GLU A 116 8.58 -8.01 -12.51
CA GLU A 116 8.31 -7.29 -13.75
C GLU A 116 7.79 -5.88 -13.44
N VAL A 117 6.75 -5.80 -12.61
CA VAL A 117 6.16 -4.52 -12.17
C VAL A 117 5.69 -4.63 -10.71
N ALA A 118 5.74 -3.50 -10.02
CA ALA A 118 5.13 -3.33 -8.72
C ALA A 118 4.49 -1.93 -8.66
N GLY A 119 3.32 -1.83 -8.05
CA GLY A 119 2.65 -0.55 -7.90
C GLY A 119 1.50 -0.59 -6.92
N GLY A 120 0.94 0.59 -6.68
CA GLY A 120 -0.19 0.73 -5.78
C GLY A 120 -0.83 2.09 -5.87
N PHE A 121 -1.95 2.22 -5.19
CA PHE A 121 -2.63 3.49 -4.96
C PHE A 121 -3.10 3.57 -3.51
N MET A 122 -3.27 4.77 -3.04
CA MET A 122 -3.96 5.08 -1.79
C MET A 122 -5.00 6.15 -2.05
N ILE A 123 -6.23 5.90 -1.65
CA ILE A 123 -7.35 6.83 -1.74
C ILE A 123 -7.80 7.13 -0.33
N GLN A 124 -7.93 8.41 -0.01
CA GLN A 124 -8.43 8.87 1.28
C GLN A 124 -9.69 9.71 1.07
N VAL A 125 -10.70 9.45 1.88
CA VAL A 125 -11.95 10.19 1.86
C VAL A 125 -11.76 11.48 2.66
N LEU A 126 -12.02 12.63 2.01
CA LEU A 126 -11.99 13.92 2.70
C LEU A 126 -13.29 14.17 3.47
N PRO A 127 -13.25 14.96 4.56
CA PRO A 127 -14.44 15.33 5.30
C PRO A 127 -15.50 15.97 4.39
N GLY A 128 -16.75 15.52 4.51
CA GLY A 128 -17.88 16.03 3.72
C GLY A 128 -18.23 15.23 2.46
N ALA A 129 -17.48 14.18 2.14
CA ALA A 129 -17.90 13.24 1.10
C ALA A 129 -19.21 12.54 1.49
N SER A 130 -20.14 12.42 0.55
CA SER A 130 -21.42 11.76 0.79
C SER A 130 -21.29 10.22 0.76
N ASP A 131 -22.17 9.53 1.47
CA ASP A 131 -22.22 8.06 1.46
C ASP A 131 -22.44 7.50 0.04
N GLU A 132 -23.16 8.25 -0.82
CA GLU A 132 -23.38 7.88 -2.20
C GLU A 132 -22.08 7.91 -3.03
N GLU A 133 -21.24 8.95 -2.85
CA GLU A 133 -19.94 9.07 -3.52
C GLU A 133 -19.00 7.96 -3.05
N ILE A 134 -18.95 7.67 -1.75
CA ILE A 134 -18.17 6.59 -1.17
C ILE A 134 -18.61 5.25 -1.74
N SER A 135 -19.90 4.95 -1.75
CA SER A 135 -20.43 3.67 -2.28
C SER A 135 -20.15 3.49 -3.78
N LYS A 136 -20.21 4.56 -4.57
CA LYS A 136 -19.84 4.53 -5.99
C LYS A 136 -18.35 4.22 -6.17
N LEU A 137 -17.50 4.83 -5.35
CA LEU A 137 -16.06 4.58 -5.38
C LEU A 137 -15.72 3.15 -4.98
N GLU A 138 -16.29 2.64 -3.89
CA GLU A 138 -16.11 1.26 -3.44
C GLU A 138 -16.49 0.24 -4.52
N LYS A 139 -17.62 0.48 -5.22
CA LYS A 139 -18.03 -0.38 -6.33
C LYS A 139 -17.00 -0.36 -7.46
N LYS A 140 -16.51 0.81 -7.85
CA LYS A 140 -15.48 0.92 -8.89
C LYS A 140 -14.19 0.22 -8.49
N LEU A 141 -13.76 0.34 -7.24
CA LEU A 141 -12.54 -0.29 -6.75
C LEU A 141 -12.65 -1.83 -6.73
N LYS A 142 -13.83 -2.38 -6.45
CA LYS A 142 -14.07 -3.84 -6.50
C LYS A 142 -13.94 -4.41 -7.91
N ASP A 143 -14.34 -3.63 -8.91
CA ASP A 143 -14.32 -4.03 -10.33
C ASP A 143 -12.99 -3.67 -11.01
N LEU A 144 -12.05 -3.01 -10.30
CA LEU A 144 -10.77 -2.59 -10.85
C LEU A 144 -9.84 -3.81 -10.98
N PRO A 145 -9.17 -3.98 -12.14
CA PRO A 145 -8.10 -4.96 -12.27
C PRO A 145 -6.96 -4.69 -11.26
N LEU A 146 -6.12 -5.68 -11.01
CA LEU A 146 -4.95 -5.45 -10.16
C LEU A 146 -4.05 -4.37 -10.76
N VAL A 147 -3.45 -3.57 -9.89
CA VAL A 147 -2.52 -2.50 -10.32
C VAL A 147 -1.39 -3.08 -11.19
N SER A 148 -0.84 -4.24 -10.82
CA SER A 148 0.19 -4.89 -11.62
C SER A 148 -0.30 -5.35 -13.01
N GLU A 149 -1.57 -5.74 -13.14
CA GLU A 149 -2.16 -6.08 -14.43
C GLU A 149 -2.28 -4.84 -15.32
N MET A 150 -2.82 -3.74 -14.78
CA MET A 150 -2.93 -2.47 -15.48
C MET A 150 -1.57 -1.92 -15.93
N LEU A 151 -0.56 -1.96 -15.06
CA LEU A 151 0.80 -1.53 -15.39
C LEU A 151 1.43 -2.38 -16.50
N ARG A 152 1.22 -3.70 -16.50
CA ARG A 152 1.68 -4.60 -17.58
C ARG A 152 0.99 -4.33 -18.90
N ASP A 153 -0.27 -3.94 -18.88
CA ASP A 153 -1.05 -3.55 -20.06
C ASP A 153 -0.63 -2.18 -20.62
N GLY A 154 0.30 -1.48 -19.92
CA GLY A 154 0.86 -0.21 -20.34
C GLY A 154 0.19 1.02 -19.73
N ASP A 155 -0.72 0.84 -18.78
CA ASP A 155 -1.31 1.98 -18.06
C ASP A 155 -0.24 2.71 -17.25
N THR A 156 -0.25 4.01 -17.30
CA THR A 156 0.50 4.88 -16.40
C THR A 156 -0.22 5.05 -15.06
N PRO A 157 0.43 5.53 -14.00
CA PRO A 157 -0.26 5.87 -12.75
C PRO A 157 -1.45 6.82 -12.96
N GLU A 158 -1.35 7.77 -13.91
CA GLU A 158 -2.45 8.66 -14.26
C GLU A 158 -3.62 7.92 -14.93
N ASP A 159 -3.33 6.94 -15.78
CA ASP A 159 -4.38 6.16 -16.44
C ASP A 159 -5.15 5.32 -15.42
N ILE A 160 -4.47 4.76 -14.41
CA ILE A 160 -5.09 4.07 -13.30
C ILE A 160 -6.02 5.01 -12.52
N LEU A 161 -5.55 6.23 -12.19
CA LEU A 161 -6.38 7.23 -11.52
C LEU A 161 -7.57 7.66 -12.38
N LYS A 162 -7.41 7.79 -13.69
CA LYS A 162 -8.52 8.08 -14.62
C LYS A 162 -9.55 6.95 -14.67
N ARG A 163 -9.13 5.70 -14.59
CA ARG A 163 -10.07 4.56 -14.49
C ARG A 163 -10.94 4.66 -13.23
N ILE A 164 -10.36 5.15 -12.12
CA ILE A 164 -11.07 5.29 -10.84
C ILE A 164 -11.99 6.53 -10.85
N PHE A 165 -11.46 7.69 -11.24
CA PHE A 165 -12.14 8.98 -11.06
C PHE A 165 -12.74 9.57 -12.34
N GLY A 166 -12.34 9.07 -13.52
CA GLY A 166 -12.81 9.61 -14.79
C GLY A 166 -12.45 11.09 -14.98
N ASP A 167 -13.39 11.86 -15.50
CA ASP A 167 -13.21 13.29 -15.77
C ASP A 167 -13.16 14.17 -14.50
N GLN A 168 -13.43 13.61 -13.34
CA GLN A 168 -13.32 14.31 -12.05
C GLN A 168 -11.89 14.37 -11.52
N LEU A 169 -10.95 13.64 -12.15
CA LEU A 169 -9.55 13.63 -11.76
C LEU A 169 -8.91 15.00 -11.95
N LYS A 170 -8.30 15.52 -10.88
CA LYS A 170 -7.42 16.68 -10.93
C LYS A 170 -6.05 16.30 -10.40
N ILE A 171 -5.04 16.32 -11.25
CA ILE A 171 -3.67 16.06 -10.86
C ILE A 171 -3.09 17.32 -10.24
N LEU A 172 -2.62 17.22 -9.00
CA LEU A 172 -2.06 18.35 -8.24
C LEU A 172 -0.53 18.37 -8.34
N ASP A 173 0.09 17.20 -8.37
CA ASP A 173 1.54 17.07 -8.39
C ASP A 173 1.99 15.75 -9.04
N ARG A 174 3.22 15.72 -9.52
CA ARG A 174 3.92 14.53 -10.05
C ARG A 174 5.32 14.49 -9.48
N MET A 175 5.70 13.35 -8.94
CA MET A 175 7.07 13.05 -8.54
C MET A 175 7.67 12.05 -9.53
N PRO A 176 8.93 12.21 -9.92
CA PRO A 176 9.63 11.27 -10.79
C PRO A 176 9.85 9.91 -10.14
#